data_5005de77839b386ac001376156de2670
#
_entry.id   5005de77839b386ac001376156de2670
#
_cell.length_a   1.000
_cell.length_b   1.000
_cell.length_c   1.000
_cell.angle_alpha   90.00
_cell.angle_beta   90.00
_cell.angle_gamma   90.00
#
_symmetry.space_group_name_H-M   'P 1'
#
loop_
_entity.id
_entity.type
_entity.pdbx_description
1 polymer ?
#
loop_
_entity_poly.entity_id
_entity_poly.type
_entity_poly.pdbx_seq_one_letter_code
_entity_poly.pdbx_strand_id
1 'polypeptide(L)'
;MRYCEAFFQTASTYPFPTLVLISNDKTLAQTLFRRAYAALPCHPDDTEPMLNVLAWREEDSVVTILLPREKHRPACYTASCEADRMLISPGALDMAGLVITPRKEDFDRLTPSLLVKTVGEVALGQEAFAKVLRRLQEPRVAVGITSGPEVAFVLEDAFMVDGTLQTGPQTVRAKDGRILWQEKSYDTLTFAPHSPQSSFTLPEVTIGIGFHWERQEAQTFEGMLRLEADGDRVWVINELPV
;
A
#
# COMPACT_ATOMS: atom_id res chain seq x y z
N MET A 1 -19.55 22.15 8.36
CA MET A 1 -19.27 20.73 8.03
C MET A 1 -18.10 20.73 7.08
N ARG A 2 -16.88 20.29 7.48
CA ARG A 2 -15.76 20.13 6.53
C ARG A 2 -16.00 18.81 5.81
N TYR A 3 -16.06 18.84 4.49
CA TYR A 3 -16.10 17.63 3.69
C TYR A 3 -14.70 17.04 3.70
N CYS A 4 -14.57 15.76 4.06
CA CYS A 4 -13.31 15.03 3.93
C CYS A 4 -13.12 14.67 2.46
N GLU A 5 -12.00 15.10 1.88
CA GLU A 5 -11.64 14.81 0.50
C GLU A 5 -10.35 14.00 0.47
N ALA A 6 -10.33 12.99 -0.38
CA ALA A 6 -9.15 12.21 -0.65
C ALA A 6 -9.15 11.76 -2.11
N PHE A 7 -8.07 12.04 -2.82
CA PHE A 7 -7.91 11.65 -4.22
C PHE A 7 -6.46 11.33 -4.58
N PHE A 8 -6.28 10.66 -5.68
CA PHE A 8 -4.98 10.44 -6.29
C PHE A 8 -4.95 10.96 -7.71
N GLN A 9 -3.76 11.38 -8.15
CA GLN A 9 -3.50 11.82 -9.51
C GLN A 9 -2.10 11.39 -9.94
N THR A 10 -1.82 11.53 -11.24
CA THR A 10 -0.48 11.36 -11.80
C THR A 10 0.13 12.72 -12.07
N ALA A 11 1.44 12.86 -11.92
CA ALA A 11 2.14 14.09 -12.26
C ALA A 11 2.41 14.11 -13.78
N SER A 12 1.67 14.93 -14.52
CA SER A 12 1.77 15.01 -15.99
C SER A 12 3.06 15.67 -16.49
N THR A 13 3.69 16.52 -15.67
CA THR A 13 4.91 17.24 -16.00
C THR A 13 6.19 16.52 -15.58
N TYR A 14 6.08 15.45 -14.79
CA TYR A 14 7.21 14.64 -14.37
C TYR A 14 7.33 13.42 -15.29
N PRO A 15 8.51 13.14 -15.87
CA PRO A 15 8.66 12.17 -16.96
C PRO A 15 8.58 10.71 -16.49
N PHE A 16 8.54 10.46 -15.19
CA PHE A 16 8.54 9.11 -14.63
C PHE A 16 7.22 8.80 -13.90
N PRO A 17 6.85 7.52 -13.79
CA PRO A 17 5.69 7.08 -13.04
C PRO A 17 5.63 7.65 -11.62
N THR A 18 4.57 8.37 -11.32
CA THR A 18 4.40 9.08 -10.05
C THR A 18 2.95 9.10 -9.64
N LEU A 19 2.65 8.75 -8.40
CA LEU A 19 1.35 8.94 -7.78
C LEU A 19 1.42 10.10 -6.80
N VAL A 20 0.46 11.00 -6.87
CA VAL A 20 0.27 12.08 -5.92
C VAL A 20 -1.02 11.83 -5.17
N LEU A 21 -0.92 11.66 -3.87
CA LEU A 21 -2.05 11.44 -2.97
C LEU A 21 -2.29 12.72 -2.17
N ILE A 22 -3.52 13.19 -2.16
CA ILE A 22 -3.88 14.41 -1.44
C ILE A 22 -5.11 14.12 -0.59
N SER A 23 -5.08 14.51 0.68
CA SER A 23 -6.23 14.41 1.59
C SER A 23 -6.16 15.47 2.67
N ASN A 24 -7.31 16.02 3.01
CA ASN A 24 -7.50 16.90 4.15
C ASN A 24 -7.90 16.15 5.44
N ASP A 25 -7.97 14.83 5.38
CA ASP A 25 -8.23 13.94 6.52
C ASP A 25 -7.10 12.93 6.68
N LYS A 26 -6.59 12.79 7.91
CA LYS A 26 -5.47 11.90 8.22
C LYS A 26 -5.80 10.42 7.96
N THR A 27 -6.99 9.99 8.31
CA THR A 27 -7.43 8.59 8.15
C THR A 27 -7.58 8.24 6.68
N LEU A 28 -8.18 9.15 5.90
CA LEU A 28 -8.28 8.99 4.45
C LEU A 28 -6.91 9.03 3.77
N ALA A 29 -5.99 9.91 4.20
CA ALA A 29 -4.61 9.93 3.70
C ALA A 29 -3.92 8.58 3.91
N GLN A 30 -4.05 7.99 5.10
CA GLN A 30 -3.51 6.67 5.40
C GLN A 30 -4.15 5.57 4.54
N THR A 31 -5.46 5.63 4.35
CA THR A 31 -6.20 4.68 3.52
C THR A 31 -5.76 4.75 2.05
N LEU A 32 -5.63 5.96 1.50
CA LEU A 32 -5.11 6.16 0.14
C LEU A 32 -3.68 5.60 0.00
N PHE A 33 -2.82 5.91 0.98
CA PHE A 33 -1.45 5.41 0.98
C PHE A 33 -1.41 3.88 0.98
N ARG A 34 -2.16 3.22 1.88
CA ARG A 34 -2.23 1.75 1.95
C ARG A 34 -2.75 1.14 0.65
N ARG A 35 -3.79 1.74 0.04
CA ARG A 35 -4.30 1.30 -1.26
C ARG A 35 -3.25 1.43 -2.36
N ALA A 36 -2.58 2.57 -2.43
CA ALA A 36 -1.52 2.80 -3.41
C ALA A 36 -0.36 1.83 -3.22
N TYR A 37 0.08 1.64 -1.97
CA TYR A 37 1.15 0.70 -1.60
C TYR A 37 0.80 -0.74 -1.98
N ALA A 38 -0.40 -1.21 -1.68
CA ALA A 38 -0.87 -2.55 -2.01
C ALA A 38 -1.06 -2.78 -3.52
N ALA A 39 -1.24 -1.71 -4.30
CA ALA A 39 -1.35 -1.80 -5.76
C ALA A 39 0.02 -1.90 -6.47
N LEU A 40 1.11 -1.53 -5.78
CA LEU A 40 2.46 -1.58 -6.35
C LEU A 40 2.94 -3.03 -6.55
N PRO A 41 3.73 -3.30 -7.60
CA PRO A 41 4.37 -4.60 -7.75
C PRO A 41 5.43 -4.79 -6.66
N CYS A 42 5.46 -5.99 -6.09
CA CYS A 42 6.50 -6.45 -5.19
C CYS A 42 7.13 -7.70 -5.79
N HIS A 43 8.45 -7.77 -5.82
CA HIS A 43 9.14 -8.97 -6.30
C HIS A 43 8.94 -10.10 -5.26
N PRO A 44 8.81 -11.38 -5.67
CA PRO A 44 8.59 -12.49 -4.75
C PRO A 44 9.61 -12.63 -3.62
N ASP A 45 10.85 -12.19 -3.88
CA ASP A 45 11.95 -12.26 -2.91
C ASP A 45 12.07 -11.00 -2.03
N ASP A 46 11.27 -9.96 -2.32
CA ASP A 46 11.29 -8.71 -1.58
C ASP A 46 10.17 -8.70 -0.52
N THR A 47 10.44 -8.08 0.61
CA THR A 47 9.46 -7.92 1.70
C THR A 47 8.50 -6.75 1.46
N GLU A 48 8.86 -5.83 0.56
CA GLU A 48 8.10 -4.62 0.27
C GLU A 48 8.33 -4.12 -1.16
N PRO A 49 7.38 -3.40 -1.77
CA PRO A 49 7.58 -2.80 -3.08
C PRO A 49 8.65 -1.71 -3.02
N MET A 50 9.49 -1.64 -4.06
CA MET A 50 10.49 -0.58 -4.18
C MET A 50 9.82 0.75 -4.47
N LEU A 51 10.04 1.72 -3.56
CA LEU A 51 9.39 3.02 -3.69
C LEU A 51 10.17 4.10 -2.93
N ASN A 52 10.14 5.30 -3.45
CA ASN A 52 10.53 6.49 -2.72
C ASN A 52 9.27 7.29 -2.36
N VAL A 53 9.27 7.89 -1.18
CA VAL A 53 8.13 8.66 -0.66
C VAL A 53 8.58 10.05 -0.28
N LEU A 54 7.80 11.04 -0.70
CA LEU A 54 7.88 12.41 -0.23
C LEU A 54 6.54 12.78 0.36
N ALA A 55 6.52 13.38 1.53
CA ALA A 55 5.27 13.80 2.16
C ALA A 55 5.43 15.12 2.90
N TRP A 56 4.44 15.98 2.80
CA TRP A 56 4.39 17.25 3.53
C TRP A 56 2.95 17.67 3.81
N ARG A 57 2.81 18.70 4.61
CA ARG A 57 1.52 19.37 4.79
C ARG A 57 1.49 20.64 3.94
N GLU A 58 0.38 20.84 3.27
CA GLU A 58 0.07 22.03 2.52
C GLU A 58 -1.29 22.54 2.99
N GLU A 59 -1.28 23.65 3.69
CA GLU A 59 -2.47 24.16 4.38
C GLU A 59 -3.13 23.10 5.28
N ASP A 60 -4.36 22.72 4.97
CA ASP A 60 -5.13 21.70 5.70
C ASP A 60 -4.96 20.27 5.13
N SER A 61 -4.18 20.12 4.04
CA SER A 61 -4.02 18.85 3.35
C SER A 61 -2.68 18.16 3.64
N VAL A 62 -2.67 16.85 3.61
CA VAL A 62 -1.47 16.02 3.51
C VAL A 62 -1.27 15.66 2.05
N VAL A 63 -0.12 16.02 1.50
CA VAL A 63 0.31 15.64 0.16
C VAL A 63 1.38 14.57 0.29
N THR A 64 1.20 13.46 -0.43
CA THR A 64 2.18 12.38 -0.47
C THR A 64 2.48 12.02 -1.92
N ILE A 65 3.75 12.08 -2.30
CA ILE A 65 4.23 11.64 -3.61
C ILE A 65 4.87 10.27 -3.47
N LEU A 66 4.40 9.32 -4.25
CA LEU A 66 4.96 7.98 -4.38
C LEU A 66 5.67 7.89 -5.74
N LEU A 67 6.94 7.54 -5.70
CA LEU A 67 7.83 7.35 -6.83
C LEU A 67 8.20 5.87 -6.90
N PRO A 68 7.37 5.03 -7.56
CA PRO A 68 7.60 3.59 -7.62
C PRO A 68 8.81 3.25 -8.45
N ARG A 69 9.53 2.22 -8.03
CA ARG A 69 10.80 1.81 -8.63
C ARG A 69 10.77 0.34 -9.02
N GLU A 70 11.64 -0.01 -9.95
CA GLU A 70 11.89 -1.38 -10.41
C GLU A 70 13.27 -1.88 -9.99
N LYS A 71 14.23 -0.95 -9.77
CA LYS A 71 15.61 -1.27 -9.40
C LYS A 71 16.15 -0.31 -8.35
N HIS A 72 17.06 -0.78 -7.52
CA HIS A 72 17.77 0.06 -6.56
C HIS A 72 18.80 0.98 -7.24
N ARG A 73 19.46 0.52 -8.33
CA ARG A 73 20.56 1.22 -8.98
C ARG A 73 20.50 1.04 -10.48
N PRO A 74 20.91 2.08 -11.25
CA PRO A 74 21.04 2.01 -12.69
C PRO A 74 22.26 1.16 -13.09
N ALA A 75 22.30 0.72 -14.34
CA ALA A 75 23.39 -0.11 -14.87
C ALA A 75 24.76 0.56 -14.77
N CYS A 76 24.83 1.87 -14.96
CA CYS A 76 26.08 2.63 -14.84
C CYS A 76 26.71 2.57 -13.44
N TYR A 77 25.94 2.33 -12.38
CA TYR A 77 26.46 2.26 -11.02
C TYR A 77 27.42 1.08 -10.82
N THR A 78 27.15 -0.06 -11.46
CA THR A 78 27.93 -1.31 -11.36
C THR A 78 28.75 -1.62 -12.61
N ALA A 79 28.87 -0.67 -13.54
CA ALA A 79 29.63 -0.88 -14.77
C ALA A 79 31.09 -1.24 -14.47
N SER A 80 31.60 -2.27 -15.14
CA SER A 80 32.97 -2.76 -14.96
C SER A 80 33.99 -1.81 -15.60
N CYS A 81 33.60 -1.14 -16.71
CA CYS A 81 34.41 -0.13 -17.36
C CYS A 81 34.33 1.21 -16.63
N GLU A 82 35.44 1.77 -16.19
CA GLU A 82 35.49 3.05 -15.47
C GLU A 82 34.93 4.22 -16.32
N ALA A 83 35.10 4.15 -17.64
CA ALA A 83 34.56 5.16 -18.56
C ALA A 83 32.99 5.16 -18.55
N ASP A 84 32.36 4.03 -18.33
CA ASP A 84 30.90 3.87 -18.29
C ASP A 84 30.35 3.97 -16.87
N ARG A 85 31.23 3.89 -15.90
CA ARG A 85 30.86 3.88 -14.48
C ARG A 85 30.48 5.27 -14.00
N MET A 86 29.35 5.36 -13.31
CA MET A 86 28.86 6.58 -12.69
C MET A 86 28.19 6.25 -11.36
N LEU A 87 28.68 6.82 -10.27
CA LEU A 87 28.19 6.57 -8.92
C LEU A 87 26.94 7.42 -8.62
N ILE A 88 25.90 7.25 -9.43
CA ILE A 88 24.56 7.80 -9.18
C ILE A 88 23.65 6.68 -8.72
N SER A 89 23.04 6.86 -7.54
CA SER A 89 22.09 5.93 -6.97
C SER A 89 20.80 6.68 -6.63
N PRO A 90 19.89 6.88 -7.61
CA PRO A 90 18.72 7.72 -7.40
C PRO A 90 17.90 7.30 -6.19
N GLY A 91 17.91 8.12 -5.15
CA GLY A 91 17.09 8.00 -3.96
C GLY A 91 15.89 8.96 -3.98
N ALA A 92 15.24 9.17 -2.84
CA ALA A 92 14.08 10.05 -2.78
C ALA A 92 14.41 11.50 -3.16
N LEU A 93 15.58 12.01 -2.75
CA LEU A 93 16.00 13.37 -3.08
C LEU A 93 16.32 13.52 -4.56
N ASP A 94 17.04 12.54 -5.14
CA ASP A 94 17.38 12.56 -6.56
C ASP A 94 16.13 12.50 -7.43
N MET A 95 15.19 11.63 -7.08
CA MET A 95 13.89 11.50 -7.75
C MET A 95 13.04 12.77 -7.58
N ALA A 96 13.23 13.53 -6.50
CA ALA A 96 12.58 14.82 -6.27
C ALA A 96 13.29 16.01 -6.96
N GLY A 97 14.40 15.76 -7.67
CA GLY A 97 15.11 16.77 -8.45
C GLY A 97 16.41 17.29 -7.83
N LEU A 98 16.80 16.82 -6.64
CA LEU A 98 18.10 17.15 -6.03
C LEU A 98 19.09 16.00 -6.26
N VAL A 99 19.78 16.01 -7.39
CA VAL A 99 20.68 14.93 -7.80
C VAL A 99 22.04 15.05 -7.11
N ILE A 100 22.47 13.95 -6.49
CA ILE A 100 23.74 13.87 -5.76
C ILE A 100 24.74 13.05 -6.57
N THR A 101 25.84 13.67 -6.95
CA THR A 101 26.99 13.03 -7.60
C THR A 101 28.19 13.09 -6.67
N PRO A 102 28.60 11.97 -6.05
CA PRO A 102 29.70 11.96 -5.05
C PRO A 102 31.06 12.26 -5.64
N ARG A 103 31.25 11.99 -6.93
CA ARG A 103 32.53 12.21 -7.62
C ARG A 103 32.43 13.42 -8.57
N LYS A 104 33.50 14.22 -8.63
CA LYS A 104 33.57 15.40 -9.51
C LYS A 104 33.46 15.00 -10.97
N GLU A 105 34.13 13.92 -11.38
CA GLU A 105 34.12 13.41 -12.75
C GLU A 105 32.71 12.95 -13.18
N ASP A 106 31.90 12.44 -12.28
CA ASP A 106 30.49 12.09 -12.56
C ASP A 106 29.64 13.36 -12.74
N PHE A 107 29.89 14.38 -11.90
CA PHE A 107 29.28 15.70 -12.06
C PHE A 107 29.57 16.34 -13.38
N ASP A 108 30.86 16.37 -13.78
CA ASP A 108 31.32 17.00 -15.02
C ASP A 108 30.75 16.27 -16.27
N ARG A 109 30.41 14.98 -16.15
CA ARG A 109 29.85 14.16 -17.24
C ARG A 109 28.33 14.18 -17.29
N LEU A 110 27.68 14.60 -16.21
CA LEU A 110 26.23 14.53 -16.09
C LEU A 110 25.59 15.53 -17.08
N THR A 111 24.71 15.00 -17.93
CA THR A 111 23.87 15.78 -18.83
C THR A 111 22.40 15.54 -18.51
N PRO A 112 21.47 16.43 -18.88
CA PRO A 112 20.04 16.19 -18.70
C PRO A 112 19.57 14.88 -19.33
N SER A 113 20.03 14.54 -20.52
CA SER A 113 19.67 13.28 -21.19
C SER A 113 20.17 12.05 -20.43
N LEU A 114 21.40 12.12 -19.90
CA LEU A 114 21.98 11.03 -19.11
C LEU A 114 21.25 10.86 -17.78
N LEU A 115 20.86 11.97 -17.15
CA LEU A 115 20.07 11.95 -15.92
C LEU A 115 18.70 11.31 -16.15
N VAL A 116 17.96 11.73 -17.19
CA VAL A 116 16.66 11.14 -17.53
C VAL A 116 16.80 9.64 -17.82
N LYS A 117 17.81 9.21 -18.54
CA LYS A 117 18.11 7.79 -18.76
C LYS A 117 18.36 7.05 -17.44
N THR A 118 19.23 7.60 -16.60
CA THR A 118 19.63 6.98 -15.32
C THR A 118 18.46 6.83 -14.36
N VAL A 119 17.64 7.87 -14.22
CA VAL A 119 16.42 7.81 -13.39
C VAL A 119 15.38 6.89 -14.02
N GLY A 120 15.22 6.92 -15.35
CA GLY A 120 14.31 6.04 -16.07
C GLY A 120 14.62 4.55 -15.92
N GLU A 121 15.90 4.18 -15.77
CA GLU A 121 16.31 2.79 -15.54
C GLU A 121 15.88 2.25 -14.15
N VAL A 122 15.71 3.11 -13.16
CA VAL A 122 15.33 2.72 -11.80
C VAL A 122 13.85 2.93 -11.52
N ALA A 123 13.18 3.80 -12.26
CA ALA A 123 11.75 4.03 -12.14
C ALA A 123 10.95 2.81 -12.61
N LEU A 124 9.76 2.63 -12.07
CA LEU A 124 8.83 1.59 -12.51
C LEU A 124 8.49 1.77 -13.99
N GLY A 125 8.47 0.70 -14.77
CA GLY A 125 8.09 0.75 -16.17
C GLY A 125 6.65 1.20 -16.40
N GLN A 126 6.37 1.89 -17.52
CA GLN A 126 5.06 2.45 -17.83
C GLN A 126 3.94 1.40 -17.88
N GLU A 127 4.21 0.20 -18.39
CA GLU A 127 3.22 -0.87 -18.45
C GLU A 127 2.84 -1.37 -17.05
N ALA A 128 3.83 -1.56 -16.18
CA ALA A 128 3.60 -1.94 -14.78
C ALA A 128 2.83 -0.85 -14.03
N PHE A 129 3.18 0.41 -14.27
CA PHE A 129 2.47 1.55 -13.69
C PHE A 129 1.01 1.66 -14.16
N ALA A 130 0.73 1.38 -15.44
CA ALA A 130 -0.63 1.33 -15.93
C ALA A 130 -1.48 0.23 -15.23
N LYS A 131 -0.85 -0.89 -14.84
CA LYS A 131 -1.52 -1.91 -14.02
C LYS A 131 -1.82 -1.40 -12.61
N VAL A 132 -0.90 -0.64 -12.00
CA VAL A 132 -1.12 0.03 -10.71
C VAL A 132 -2.32 0.97 -10.79
N LEU A 133 -2.36 1.84 -11.80
CA LEU A 133 -3.48 2.77 -11.98
C LEU A 133 -4.82 2.06 -12.14
N ARG A 134 -4.88 0.98 -12.93
CA ARG A 134 -6.10 0.17 -13.05
C ARG A 134 -6.56 -0.38 -11.71
N ARG A 135 -5.66 -0.99 -10.92
CA ARG A 135 -5.99 -1.49 -9.57
C ARG A 135 -6.51 -0.41 -8.62
N LEU A 136 -6.01 0.82 -8.74
CA LEU A 136 -6.47 1.95 -7.94
C LEU A 136 -7.85 2.47 -8.38
N GLN A 137 -8.17 2.35 -9.66
CA GLN A 137 -9.43 2.78 -10.26
C GLN A 137 -10.53 1.71 -10.16
N GLU A 138 -10.17 0.45 -9.91
CA GLU A 138 -11.15 -0.62 -9.73
C GLU A 138 -12.08 -0.27 -8.55
N PRO A 139 -13.40 -0.20 -8.79
CA PRO A 139 -14.35 -0.01 -7.71
C PRO A 139 -14.25 -1.19 -6.74
N ARG A 140 -14.39 -0.92 -5.45
CA ARG A 140 -14.39 -1.95 -4.41
C ARG A 140 -15.72 -1.95 -3.69
N VAL A 141 -16.21 -3.14 -3.41
CA VAL A 141 -17.37 -3.33 -2.54
C VAL A 141 -16.87 -3.75 -1.16
N ALA A 142 -17.34 -3.04 -0.14
CA ALA A 142 -17.13 -3.38 1.25
C ALA A 142 -18.39 -4.07 1.78
N VAL A 143 -18.26 -5.32 2.20
CA VAL A 143 -19.35 -6.12 2.74
C VAL A 143 -19.11 -6.36 4.22
N GLY A 144 -19.97 -5.84 5.08
CA GLY A 144 -19.98 -6.17 6.51
C GLY A 144 -20.45 -7.62 6.69
N ILE A 145 -19.64 -8.45 7.33
CA ILE A 145 -19.94 -9.88 7.50
C ILE A 145 -20.53 -10.16 8.88
N THR A 146 -19.83 -9.72 9.91
CA THR A 146 -20.20 -9.95 11.30
C THR A 146 -19.61 -8.88 12.20
N SER A 147 -20.05 -8.84 13.46
CA SER A 147 -19.41 -8.00 14.47
C SER A 147 -19.52 -8.65 15.85
N GLY A 148 -18.53 -8.40 16.70
CA GLY A 148 -18.50 -8.93 18.06
C GLY A 148 -17.52 -8.18 18.96
N PRO A 149 -17.61 -8.38 20.29
CA PRO A 149 -16.64 -7.82 21.22
C PRO A 149 -15.24 -8.44 21.02
N GLU A 150 -15.23 -9.68 20.58
CA GLU A 150 -14.06 -10.44 20.15
C GLU A 150 -14.38 -11.12 18.83
N VAL A 151 -13.42 -11.17 17.91
CA VAL A 151 -13.53 -11.84 16.62
C VAL A 151 -12.30 -12.71 16.41
N ALA A 152 -12.55 -14.01 16.17
CA ALA A 152 -11.53 -14.97 15.75
C ALA A 152 -11.66 -15.24 14.25
N PHE A 153 -10.53 -15.37 13.57
CA PHE A 153 -10.45 -15.74 12.16
C PHE A 153 -9.15 -16.46 11.86
N VAL A 154 -9.10 -17.14 10.74
CA VAL A 154 -7.90 -17.86 10.26
C VAL A 154 -7.48 -17.25 8.92
N LEU A 155 -6.24 -16.83 8.82
CA LEU A 155 -5.60 -16.47 7.56
C LEU A 155 -5.08 -17.77 6.93
N GLU A 156 -5.76 -18.25 5.90
CA GLU A 156 -5.40 -19.52 5.23
C GLU A 156 -4.09 -19.37 4.44
N ASP A 157 -3.81 -18.15 3.99
CA ASP A 157 -2.61 -17.77 3.28
C ASP A 157 -1.95 -16.54 3.95
N ALA A 158 -0.89 -16.04 3.31
CA ALA A 158 -0.18 -14.87 3.81
C ALA A 158 -0.96 -13.56 3.56
N PHE A 159 -1.06 -12.73 4.59
CA PHE A 159 -1.61 -11.39 4.55
C PHE A 159 -0.59 -10.39 5.11
N MET A 160 -0.50 -9.24 4.49
CA MET A 160 0.33 -8.14 4.95
C MET A 160 -0.44 -7.28 5.97
N VAL A 161 0.17 -7.10 7.14
CA VAL A 161 -0.37 -6.25 8.23
C VAL A 161 0.78 -5.44 8.82
N ASP A 162 0.69 -4.12 8.82
CA ASP A 162 1.73 -3.22 9.36
C ASP A 162 3.15 -3.56 8.87
N GLY A 163 3.29 -3.91 7.57
CA GLY A 163 4.57 -4.24 6.96
C GLY A 163 5.10 -5.64 7.29
N THR A 164 4.34 -6.48 7.99
CA THR A 164 4.72 -7.87 8.31
C THR A 164 3.73 -8.87 7.72
N LEU A 165 4.24 -10.02 7.26
CA LEU A 165 3.40 -11.12 6.81
C LEU A 165 2.84 -11.89 8.01
N GLN A 166 1.54 -12.14 7.97
CA GLN A 166 0.79 -12.90 8.97
C GLN A 166 0.07 -14.08 8.31
N THR A 167 -0.02 -15.19 9.01
CA THR A 167 -0.76 -16.40 8.61
C THR A 167 -1.41 -17.05 9.82
N GLY A 168 -2.32 -17.99 9.59
CA GLY A 168 -2.92 -18.82 10.63
C GLY A 168 -3.92 -18.10 11.53
N PRO A 169 -4.23 -18.68 12.70
CA PRO A 169 -5.26 -18.17 13.59
C PRO A 169 -4.94 -16.78 14.15
N GLN A 170 -5.94 -15.92 14.14
CA GLN A 170 -5.87 -14.56 14.67
C GLN A 170 -7.07 -14.30 15.57
N THR A 171 -6.89 -13.46 16.58
CA THR A 171 -7.98 -12.98 17.44
C THR A 171 -7.79 -11.49 17.68
N VAL A 172 -8.87 -10.73 17.55
CA VAL A 172 -8.94 -9.31 17.84
C VAL A 172 -10.06 -9.04 18.85
N ARG A 173 -9.92 -7.97 19.63
CA ARG A 173 -10.93 -7.54 20.62
C ARG A 173 -11.21 -6.07 20.50
N ALA A 174 -12.47 -5.69 20.76
CA ALA A 174 -12.79 -4.29 21.01
C ALA A 174 -12.37 -3.90 22.43
N LYS A 175 -11.69 -2.77 22.57
CA LYS A 175 -11.34 -2.19 23.85
C LYS A 175 -11.25 -0.66 23.73
N ASP A 176 -12.03 0.04 24.55
CA ASP A 176 -12.06 1.50 24.62
C ASP A 176 -12.28 2.18 23.24
N GLY A 177 -13.20 1.59 22.42
CA GLY A 177 -13.49 2.07 21.07
C GLY A 177 -12.40 1.80 20.04
N ARG A 178 -11.45 0.92 20.34
CA ARG A 178 -10.33 0.56 19.47
C ARG A 178 -10.21 -0.96 19.32
N ILE A 179 -9.48 -1.39 18.30
CA ILE A 179 -9.14 -2.79 18.06
C ILE A 179 -7.83 -3.11 18.79
N LEU A 180 -7.85 -4.07 19.69
CA LEU A 180 -6.66 -4.64 20.29
C LEU A 180 -6.25 -5.91 19.55
N TRP A 181 -5.02 -5.91 19.02
CA TRP A 181 -4.40 -7.06 18.34
C TRP A 181 -2.90 -7.12 18.63
N GLN A 182 -2.40 -8.28 19.02
CA GLN A 182 -0.98 -8.51 19.36
C GLN A 182 -0.39 -7.40 20.28
N GLU A 183 -1.13 -7.05 21.34
CA GLU A 183 -0.77 -6.02 22.32
C GLU A 183 -0.71 -4.57 21.78
N LYS A 184 -1.07 -4.36 20.52
CA LYS A 184 -1.18 -3.05 19.88
C LYS A 184 -2.64 -2.64 19.73
N SER A 185 -2.87 -1.32 19.68
CA SER A 185 -4.20 -0.72 19.58
C SER A 185 -4.35 0.04 18.27
N TYR A 186 -5.47 -0.21 17.55
CA TYR A 186 -5.75 0.33 16.23
C TYR A 186 -7.14 0.97 16.17
N ASP A 187 -7.30 2.03 15.38
CA ASP A 187 -8.63 2.55 15.02
C ASP A 187 -9.25 1.70 13.89
N THR A 188 -8.42 1.28 12.95
CA THR A 188 -8.74 0.37 11.85
C THR A 188 -7.58 -0.58 11.66
N LEU A 189 -7.84 -1.86 11.48
CA LEU A 189 -6.83 -2.88 11.22
C LEU A 189 -7.14 -3.57 9.89
N THR A 190 -6.16 -3.59 8.98
CA THR A 190 -6.35 -4.12 7.63
C THR A 190 -5.36 -5.24 7.36
N PHE A 191 -5.88 -6.37 6.93
CA PHE A 191 -5.15 -7.53 6.43
C PHE A 191 -5.25 -7.52 4.91
N ALA A 192 -4.17 -7.10 4.25
CA ALA A 192 -4.10 -7.06 2.80
C ALA A 192 -3.61 -8.41 2.26
N PRO A 193 -4.32 -9.05 1.31
CA PRO A 193 -3.89 -10.33 0.76
C PRO A 193 -2.54 -10.19 0.07
N HIS A 194 -1.62 -11.10 0.36
CA HIS A 194 -0.29 -11.12 -0.29
C HIS A 194 -0.39 -11.62 -1.74
N SER A 195 -1.35 -12.48 -2.04
CA SER A 195 -1.68 -12.95 -3.38
C SER A 195 -3.17 -12.77 -3.67
N PRO A 196 -3.57 -12.69 -4.96
CA PRO A 196 -5.00 -12.60 -5.32
C PRO A 196 -5.86 -13.77 -4.83
N GLN A 197 -5.24 -14.93 -4.59
CA GLN A 197 -5.89 -16.14 -4.11
C GLN A 197 -5.87 -16.27 -2.59
N SER A 198 -5.20 -15.34 -1.88
CA SER A 198 -5.17 -15.36 -0.42
C SER A 198 -6.58 -15.26 0.16
N SER A 199 -6.90 -16.14 1.09
CA SER A 199 -8.20 -16.27 1.71
C SER A 199 -8.12 -16.27 3.23
N PHE A 200 -9.22 -15.89 3.87
CA PHE A 200 -9.38 -15.97 5.30
C PHE A 200 -10.73 -16.63 5.66
N THR A 201 -10.77 -17.34 6.75
CA THR A 201 -11.95 -18.06 7.24
C THR A 201 -12.42 -17.46 8.57
N LEU A 202 -13.70 -17.12 8.63
CA LEU A 202 -14.42 -16.84 9.88
C LEU A 202 -15.10 -18.14 10.33
N PRO A 203 -14.76 -18.69 11.50
CA PRO A 203 -15.28 -19.99 11.93
C PRO A 203 -16.77 -19.95 12.29
N GLU A 204 -17.28 -18.78 12.68
CA GLU A 204 -18.65 -18.58 13.14
C GLU A 204 -19.27 -17.35 12.48
N VAL A 205 -19.94 -17.56 11.35
CA VAL A 205 -20.75 -16.52 10.68
C VAL A 205 -22.21 -16.89 10.82
N THR A 206 -23.01 -15.97 11.34
CA THR A 206 -24.46 -16.16 11.43
C THR A 206 -25.09 -15.93 10.05
N ILE A 207 -25.72 -16.96 9.50
CA ILE A 207 -26.43 -16.90 8.22
C ILE A 207 -27.93 -16.94 8.48
N GLY A 208 -28.67 -16.15 7.72
CA GLY A 208 -30.14 -16.11 7.85
C GLY A 208 -30.62 -15.40 9.10
N ILE A 209 -29.97 -14.33 9.50
CA ILE A 209 -30.30 -13.55 10.70
C ILE A 209 -31.78 -13.19 10.72
N GLY A 210 -32.48 -13.63 11.80
CA GLY A 210 -33.91 -13.41 11.98
C GLY A 210 -34.84 -14.36 11.19
N PHE A 211 -34.31 -15.31 10.44
CA PHE A 211 -35.09 -16.34 9.75
C PHE A 211 -35.09 -17.66 10.52
N HIS A 212 -36.11 -18.50 10.28
CA HIS A 212 -36.29 -19.82 10.96
C HIS A 212 -35.15 -20.81 10.61
N TRP A 213 -34.31 -20.52 9.63
CA TRP A 213 -33.15 -21.31 9.23
C TRP A 213 -31.83 -20.67 9.64
N GLU A 214 -31.88 -19.71 10.57
CA GLU A 214 -30.69 -19.10 11.14
C GLU A 214 -29.74 -20.18 11.69
N ARG A 215 -28.47 -20.11 11.28
CA ARG A 215 -27.45 -21.02 11.75
C ARG A 215 -26.08 -20.33 11.74
N GLN A 216 -25.16 -20.89 12.45
CA GLN A 216 -23.74 -20.51 12.39
C GLN A 216 -22.98 -21.52 11.57
N GLU A 217 -22.12 -21.03 10.69
CA GLU A 217 -21.21 -21.88 9.91
C GLU A 217 -19.90 -21.16 9.59
N ALA A 218 -18.84 -21.93 9.32
CA ALA A 218 -17.58 -21.38 8.86
C ALA A 218 -17.72 -20.87 7.42
N GLN A 219 -17.24 -19.67 7.17
CA GLN A 219 -17.26 -19.04 5.85
C GLN A 219 -15.85 -18.57 5.48
N THR A 220 -15.41 -18.92 4.27
CA THR A 220 -14.12 -18.48 3.71
C THR A 220 -14.34 -17.36 2.68
N PHE A 221 -13.52 -16.35 2.76
CA PHE A 221 -13.59 -15.13 1.94
C PHE A 221 -12.24 -14.87 1.28
N GLU A 222 -12.28 -14.42 0.04
CA GLU A 222 -11.12 -13.86 -0.65
C GLU A 222 -11.13 -12.33 -0.52
N GLY A 223 -9.98 -11.70 -0.79
CA GLY A 223 -9.85 -10.25 -0.77
C GLY A 223 -9.31 -9.68 0.52
N MET A 224 -9.51 -8.40 0.72
CA MET A 224 -8.99 -7.68 1.89
C MET A 224 -9.93 -7.84 3.09
N LEU A 225 -9.37 -8.18 4.24
CA LEU A 225 -10.09 -8.16 5.51
C LEU A 225 -9.79 -6.83 6.21
N ARG A 226 -10.83 -6.03 6.41
CA ARG A 226 -10.76 -4.79 7.18
C ARG A 226 -11.60 -4.92 8.45
N LEU A 227 -11.00 -4.52 9.56
CA LEU A 227 -11.62 -4.50 10.87
C LEU A 227 -11.77 -3.05 11.34
N GLU A 228 -12.94 -2.70 11.83
CA GLU A 228 -13.25 -1.38 12.38
C GLU A 228 -13.85 -1.51 13.77
N ALA A 229 -13.45 -0.64 14.70
CA ALA A 229 -14.05 -0.58 16.02
C ALA A 229 -15.28 0.35 16.00
N ASP A 230 -16.36 -0.11 16.64
CA ASP A 230 -17.55 0.70 16.92
C ASP A 230 -18.00 0.39 18.35
N GLY A 231 -17.67 1.30 19.26
CA GLY A 231 -17.88 1.09 20.70
C GLY A 231 -17.15 -0.17 21.19
N ASP A 232 -17.93 -1.11 21.73
CA ASP A 232 -17.43 -2.37 22.29
C ASP A 232 -17.40 -3.53 21.27
N ARG A 233 -17.51 -3.21 19.97
CA ARG A 233 -17.58 -4.23 18.91
C ARG A 233 -16.52 -3.97 17.85
N VAL A 234 -16.02 -5.06 17.29
CA VAL A 234 -15.20 -5.06 16.06
C VAL A 234 -16.11 -5.50 14.91
N TRP A 235 -16.24 -4.67 13.90
CA TRP A 235 -16.86 -5.01 12.62
C TRP A 235 -15.86 -5.71 11.72
N VAL A 236 -16.29 -6.80 11.11
CA VAL A 236 -15.55 -7.55 10.09
C VAL A 236 -16.10 -7.17 8.73
N ILE A 237 -15.25 -6.60 7.91
CA ILE A 237 -15.58 -6.08 6.59
C ILE A 237 -14.69 -6.78 5.55
N ASN A 238 -15.29 -7.42 4.56
CA ASN A 238 -14.59 -7.94 3.41
C ASN A 238 -14.63 -6.91 2.28
N GLU A 239 -13.48 -6.52 1.75
CA GLU A 239 -13.36 -5.64 0.61
C GLU A 239 -12.91 -6.41 -0.63
N LEU A 240 -13.76 -6.41 -1.64
CA LEU A 240 -13.55 -7.09 -2.92
C LEU A 240 -13.44 -6.07 -4.07
N PRO A 241 -12.57 -6.29 -5.07
CA PRO A 241 -12.71 -5.60 -6.35
C PRO A 241 -14.02 -6.03 -7.02
N VAL A 242 -14.64 -5.10 -7.75
CA VAL A 242 -15.87 -5.35 -8.51
C VAL A 242 -15.53 -5.67 -9.95
#